data_dcebb6b957f0432ba4907e22c68b00dd
#
_entry.id   dcebb6b957f0432ba4907e22c68b00dd
#
_cell.length_a   1.000
_cell.length_b   1.000
_cell.length_c   1.000
_cell.angle_alpha   90.00
_cell.angle_beta   90.00
_cell.angle_gamma   90.00
#
_symmetry.space_group_name_H-M   'P 1'
#
loop_
_entity.id
_entity.type
_entity.pdbx_description
1 polymer ?
#
loop_
_entity_poly.entity_id
_entity_poly.type
_entity_poly.pdbx_seq_one_letter_code
_entity_poly.pdbx_strand_id
1 'polypeptide(L)'
;LLVVRKDSPIRGGADLNGKIVAAPALGDFFSITMRAWVDQNGGDSSTLREIELPTAGTPAALAAGRIDAAVLNEPVLSQTLNDGLTRVLGKPYDAIATRFPIACNFALTDFISANRDAIQRFYRAMLQGNVFGNAHPDQTAPWLADVSKVDLAKINRGHREVLAESIDVALVQRVIDAAARYRAIDRSFDAHDLISPVVLNLKG
;
A
#
# COMPACT_ATOMS: atom_id res chain seq x y z
N LEU A 1 8.30 1.46 -0.34
CA LEU A 1 9.26 1.30 -1.43
C LEU A 1 9.92 -0.07 -1.38
N LEU A 2 10.33 -0.60 -2.53
CA LEU A 2 11.17 -1.80 -2.63
C LEU A 2 12.63 -1.37 -2.42
N VAL A 3 13.30 -1.98 -1.48
CA VAL A 3 14.68 -1.66 -1.10
C VAL A 3 15.57 -2.90 -1.16
N VAL A 4 16.84 -2.64 -1.36
CA VAL A 4 17.94 -3.61 -1.24
C VAL A 4 19.02 -3.03 -0.35
N ARG A 5 19.94 -3.84 0.12
CA ARG A 5 21.14 -3.36 0.83
C ARG A 5 21.88 -2.36 -0.04
N LYS A 6 22.50 -1.34 0.56
CA LYS A 6 23.16 -0.24 -0.16
C LYS A 6 24.22 -0.72 -1.15
N ASP A 7 25.01 -1.71 -0.76
CA ASP A 7 26.10 -2.33 -1.54
C ASP A 7 25.64 -3.51 -2.42
N SER A 8 24.33 -3.83 -2.43
CA SER A 8 23.79 -4.93 -3.24
C SER A 8 24.07 -4.71 -4.74
N PRO A 9 24.43 -5.77 -5.49
CA PRO A 9 24.60 -5.70 -6.94
C PRO A 9 23.26 -5.62 -7.70
N ILE A 10 22.13 -5.89 -7.03
CA ILE A 10 20.79 -5.90 -7.64
C ILE A 10 20.43 -4.50 -8.14
N ARG A 11 20.08 -4.35 -9.43
CA ARG A 11 19.77 -3.08 -10.08
C ARG A 11 18.36 -3.03 -10.69
N GLY A 12 17.71 -4.18 -10.90
CA GLY A 12 16.42 -4.28 -11.56
C GLY A 12 15.65 -5.53 -11.17
N GLY A 13 14.48 -5.70 -11.81
CA GLY A 13 13.60 -6.85 -11.55
C GLY A 13 14.24 -8.17 -11.93
N ALA A 14 14.99 -8.22 -13.03
CA ALA A 14 15.68 -9.43 -13.48
C ALA A 14 16.71 -9.95 -12.48
N ASP A 15 17.38 -9.06 -11.73
CA ASP A 15 18.37 -9.44 -10.72
C ASP A 15 17.73 -10.08 -9.47
N LEU A 16 16.41 -9.93 -9.33
CA LEU A 16 15.64 -10.54 -8.24
C LEU A 16 15.22 -11.99 -8.51
N ASN A 17 15.40 -12.50 -9.72
CA ASN A 17 15.08 -13.90 -10.05
C ASN A 17 15.81 -14.86 -9.10
N GLY A 18 15.05 -15.75 -8.45
CA GLY A 18 15.56 -16.72 -7.48
C GLY A 18 16.00 -16.14 -6.14
N LYS A 19 15.87 -14.85 -5.92
CA LYS A 19 16.29 -14.15 -4.70
C LYS A 19 15.27 -14.30 -3.56
N ILE A 20 15.77 -14.12 -2.34
CA ILE A 20 14.94 -14.13 -1.13
C ILE A 20 14.43 -12.70 -0.91
N VAL A 21 13.12 -12.55 -0.94
CA VAL A 21 12.45 -11.25 -0.73
C VAL A 21 11.49 -11.33 0.44
N ALA A 22 11.40 -10.27 1.22
CA ALA A 22 10.52 -10.22 2.37
C ALA A 22 9.34 -9.28 2.17
N ALA A 23 8.16 -9.74 2.59
CA ALA A 23 6.95 -8.95 2.76
C ALA A 23 6.42 -9.10 4.19
N PRO A 24 5.62 -8.13 4.70
CA PRO A 24 5.04 -8.22 6.04
C PRO A 24 4.12 -9.44 6.23
N ALA A 25 3.41 -9.84 5.17
CA ALA A 25 2.65 -11.08 5.09
C ALA A 25 2.64 -11.61 3.66
N LEU A 26 2.59 -12.93 3.52
CA LEU A 26 2.51 -13.57 2.20
C LEU A 26 1.13 -13.31 1.57
N GLY A 27 1.13 -12.88 0.31
CA GLY A 27 -0.10 -12.59 -0.43
C GLY A 27 -0.79 -11.29 -0.02
N ASP A 28 -0.18 -10.50 0.84
CA ASP A 28 -0.64 -9.16 1.14
C ASP A 28 -0.40 -8.18 -0.04
N PHE A 29 -0.84 -6.96 0.14
CA PHE A 29 -0.68 -5.95 -0.89
C PHE A 29 0.79 -5.63 -1.23
N PHE A 30 1.69 -5.71 -0.25
CA PHE A 30 3.13 -5.52 -0.48
C PHE A 30 3.70 -6.64 -1.36
N SER A 31 3.32 -7.88 -1.08
CA SER A 31 3.66 -9.06 -1.88
C SER A 31 3.18 -8.91 -3.33
N ILE A 32 1.90 -8.60 -3.53
CA ILE A 32 1.28 -8.42 -4.85
C ILE A 32 2.01 -7.35 -5.67
N THR A 33 2.23 -6.17 -5.07
CA THR A 33 2.85 -5.04 -5.77
C THR A 33 4.32 -5.29 -6.07
N MET A 34 5.04 -5.98 -5.20
CA MET A 34 6.43 -6.38 -5.42
C MET A 34 6.54 -7.34 -6.60
N ARG A 35 5.69 -8.38 -6.65
CA ARG A 35 5.66 -9.33 -7.77
C ARG A 35 5.33 -8.62 -9.10
N ALA A 36 4.34 -7.72 -9.08
CA ALA A 36 3.97 -6.92 -10.25
C ALA A 36 5.15 -6.06 -10.74
N TRP A 37 5.87 -5.43 -9.81
CA TRP A 37 7.02 -4.62 -10.15
C TRP A 37 8.16 -5.45 -10.75
N VAL A 38 8.45 -6.62 -10.19
CA VAL A 38 9.48 -7.54 -10.70
C VAL A 38 9.18 -7.93 -12.14
N ASP A 39 7.94 -8.36 -12.43
CA ASP A 39 7.51 -8.76 -13.77
C ASP A 39 7.60 -7.61 -14.79
N GLN A 40 7.21 -6.39 -14.39
CA GLN A 40 7.28 -5.22 -15.26
C GLN A 40 8.70 -4.71 -15.50
N ASN A 41 9.65 -5.07 -14.62
CA ASN A 41 11.04 -4.65 -14.72
C ASN A 41 11.98 -5.78 -15.17
N GLY A 42 11.46 -6.69 -16.01
CA GLY A 42 12.21 -7.71 -16.70
C GLY A 42 12.56 -8.95 -15.88
N GLY A 43 12.01 -9.09 -14.67
CA GLY A 43 12.14 -10.28 -13.86
C GLY A 43 11.00 -11.27 -14.08
N ASP A 44 11.07 -12.39 -13.37
CA ASP A 44 10.03 -13.41 -13.26
C ASP A 44 9.69 -13.59 -11.79
N SER A 45 8.55 -13.02 -11.37
CA SER A 45 8.10 -13.04 -9.98
C SER A 45 7.78 -14.46 -9.45
N SER A 46 7.58 -15.43 -10.35
CA SER A 46 7.36 -16.83 -9.96
C SER A 46 8.60 -17.50 -9.38
N THR A 47 9.78 -16.95 -9.67
CA THR A 47 11.06 -17.44 -9.19
C THR A 47 11.46 -16.89 -7.83
N LEU A 48 10.75 -15.88 -7.33
CA LEU A 48 11.03 -15.26 -6.02
C LEU A 48 10.84 -16.28 -4.89
N ARG A 49 11.78 -16.26 -3.96
CA ARG A 49 11.66 -16.97 -2.69
C ARG A 49 11.11 -15.97 -1.65
N GLU A 50 9.81 -15.83 -1.64
CA GLU A 50 9.15 -14.90 -0.74
C GLU A 50 9.03 -15.45 0.67
N ILE A 51 9.37 -14.64 1.67
CA ILE A 51 9.23 -14.97 3.08
C ILE A 51 8.43 -13.90 3.81
N GLU A 52 7.66 -14.36 4.78
CA GLU A 52 6.99 -13.45 5.70
C GLU A 52 7.97 -12.98 6.78
N LEU A 53 8.10 -11.66 6.91
CA LEU A 53 8.95 -11.06 7.91
C LEU A 53 8.35 -9.73 8.38
N PRO A 54 8.05 -9.60 9.68
CA PRO A 54 7.58 -8.34 10.23
C PRO A 54 8.55 -7.19 9.91
N THR A 55 8.01 -6.02 9.57
CA THR A 55 8.77 -4.85 9.12
C THR A 55 9.91 -4.49 10.09
N ALA A 56 9.69 -4.62 11.40
CA ALA A 56 10.72 -4.32 12.42
C ALA A 56 11.97 -5.23 12.34
N GLY A 57 11.82 -6.47 11.85
CA GLY A 57 12.94 -7.41 11.69
C GLY A 57 13.70 -7.28 10.38
N THR A 58 13.11 -6.62 9.42
CA THR A 58 13.62 -6.53 8.03
C THR A 58 14.98 -5.85 7.91
N PRO A 59 15.27 -4.72 8.61
CA PRO A 59 16.58 -4.07 8.53
C PRO A 59 17.74 -4.99 8.94
N ALA A 60 17.56 -5.73 10.04
CA ALA A 60 18.57 -6.66 10.53
C ALA A 60 18.78 -7.85 9.58
N ALA A 61 17.70 -8.34 8.94
CA ALA A 61 17.76 -9.42 7.97
C ALA A 61 18.49 -9.00 6.68
N LEU A 62 18.24 -7.78 6.18
CA LEU A 62 18.97 -7.19 5.05
C LEU A 62 20.46 -7.01 5.38
N ALA A 63 20.79 -6.42 6.53
CA ALA A 63 22.16 -6.21 6.97
C ALA A 63 22.95 -7.53 7.06
N ALA A 64 22.31 -8.58 7.58
CA ALA A 64 22.91 -9.90 7.69
C ALA A 64 22.92 -10.73 6.39
N GLY A 65 22.38 -10.18 5.29
CA GLY A 65 22.30 -10.89 3.99
C GLY A 65 21.37 -12.11 4.02
N ARG A 66 20.44 -12.20 4.98
CA ARG A 66 19.44 -13.27 5.06
C ARG A 66 18.31 -13.11 4.05
N ILE A 67 18.09 -11.88 3.61
CA ILE A 67 17.19 -11.52 2.52
C ILE A 67 17.91 -10.58 1.55
N ASP A 68 17.51 -10.62 0.29
CA ASP A 68 18.13 -9.82 -0.78
C ASP A 68 17.40 -8.48 -0.98
N ALA A 69 16.08 -8.48 -0.80
CA ALA A 69 15.23 -7.30 -0.94
C ALA A 69 14.02 -7.36 -0.02
N ALA A 70 13.39 -6.20 0.21
CA ALA A 70 12.15 -6.10 0.97
C ALA A 70 11.32 -4.87 0.56
N VAL A 71 10.00 -4.96 0.76
CA VAL A 71 9.14 -3.78 0.69
C VAL A 71 9.05 -3.17 2.09
N LEU A 72 9.44 -1.91 2.20
CA LEU A 72 9.39 -1.15 3.44
C LEU A 72 8.47 0.06 3.31
N ASN A 73 7.80 0.38 4.40
CA ASN A 73 7.01 1.59 4.61
C ASN A 73 7.59 2.43 5.76
N GLU A 74 7.06 3.62 5.93
CA GLU A 74 7.44 4.50 7.03
C GLU A 74 7.00 3.93 8.39
N PRO A 75 7.75 4.18 9.46
CA PRO A 75 8.99 4.97 9.55
C PRO A 75 10.27 4.19 9.24
N VAL A 76 10.22 2.86 9.11
CA VAL A 76 11.40 1.99 8.95
C VAL A 76 12.14 2.26 7.65
N LEU A 77 11.41 2.60 6.57
CA LEU A 77 12.00 2.99 5.30
C LEU A 77 12.96 4.18 5.47
N SER A 78 12.47 5.29 6.01
CA SER A 78 13.30 6.49 6.22
C SER A 78 14.47 6.22 7.15
N GLN A 79 14.29 5.44 8.19
CA GLN A 79 15.37 5.08 9.10
C GLN A 79 16.48 4.33 8.35
N THR A 80 16.18 3.27 7.61
CA THR A 80 17.22 2.46 6.93
C THR A 80 17.94 3.21 5.82
N LEU A 81 17.23 4.14 5.14
CA LEU A 81 17.84 5.01 4.14
C LEU A 81 18.80 6.03 4.79
N ASN A 82 18.40 6.68 5.88
CA ASN A 82 19.21 7.66 6.61
C ASN A 82 20.45 7.02 7.25
N ASP A 83 20.31 5.80 7.76
CA ASP A 83 21.42 5.02 8.33
C ASP A 83 22.38 4.50 7.25
N GLY A 84 22.05 4.71 5.97
CA GLY A 84 22.84 4.25 4.84
C GLY A 84 22.88 2.72 4.69
N LEU A 85 21.96 2.01 5.32
CA LEU A 85 21.84 0.55 5.27
C LEU A 85 21.25 0.07 3.94
N THR A 86 20.27 0.79 3.43
CA THR A 86 19.53 0.43 2.22
C THR A 86 19.59 1.51 1.16
N ARG A 87 19.21 1.14 -0.05
CA ARG A 87 18.84 2.04 -1.14
C ARG A 87 17.54 1.58 -1.79
N VAL A 88 16.84 2.53 -2.37
CA VAL A 88 15.63 2.25 -3.14
C VAL A 88 16.01 1.52 -4.42
N LEU A 89 15.33 0.40 -4.70
CA LEU A 89 15.39 -0.33 -5.96
C LEU A 89 14.23 0.09 -6.87
N GLY A 90 13.02 0.25 -6.29
CA GLY A 90 11.85 0.60 -7.06
C GLY A 90 10.65 1.05 -6.25
N LYS A 91 9.61 1.43 -6.98
CA LYS A 91 8.30 1.84 -6.46
C LYS A 91 7.26 0.77 -6.83
N PRO A 92 7.08 -0.28 -6.03
CA PRO A 92 6.24 -1.42 -6.41
C PRO A 92 4.78 -1.03 -6.65
N TYR A 93 4.28 -0.01 -5.98
CA TYR A 93 2.90 0.45 -6.15
C TYR A 93 2.60 0.97 -7.56
N ASP A 94 3.58 1.61 -8.21
CA ASP A 94 3.43 2.13 -9.57
C ASP A 94 3.19 1.00 -10.60
N ALA A 95 3.51 -0.25 -10.24
CA ALA A 95 3.24 -1.42 -11.08
C ALA A 95 1.75 -1.80 -11.14
N ILE A 96 0.94 -1.33 -10.19
CA ILE A 96 -0.52 -1.52 -10.23
C ILE A 96 -1.18 -0.32 -10.91
N ALA A 97 -0.90 0.86 -10.39
CA ALA A 97 -1.31 2.14 -10.95
C ALA A 97 -0.56 3.27 -10.23
N THR A 98 -0.46 4.44 -10.87
CA THR A 98 0.10 5.64 -10.24
C THR A 98 -0.77 6.18 -9.11
N ARG A 99 -2.04 5.76 -9.08
CA ARG A 99 -3.02 6.08 -8.05
C ARG A 99 -4.00 4.92 -7.89
N PHE A 100 -4.28 4.51 -6.65
CA PHE A 100 -5.26 3.47 -6.30
C PHE A 100 -5.58 3.55 -4.80
N PRO A 101 -6.73 2.97 -4.36
CA PRO A 101 -7.07 2.92 -2.94
C PRO A 101 -6.18 1.90 -2.21
N ILE A 102 -5.51 2.34 -1.13
CA ILE A 102 -4.70 1.48 -0.26
C ILE A 102 -5.43 1.06 1.01
N ALA A 103 -6.52 1.75 1.34
CA ALA A 103 -7.36 1.45 2.48
C ALA A 103 -8.83 1.73 2.14
N CYS A 104 -9.73 0.98 2.77
CA CYS A 104 -11.17 1.16 2.64
C CYS A 104 -11.87 0.87 3.97
N ASN A 105 -13.07 1.41 4.11
CA ASN A 105 -13.98 1.03 5.17
C ASN A 105 -14.89 -0.09 4.67
N PHE A 106 -15.11 -1.11 5.48
CA PHE A 106 -16.01 -2.22 5.13
C PHE A 106 -16.98 -2.51 6.28
N ALA A 107 -18.12 -3.11 5.94
CA ALA A 107 -19.11 -3.59 6.90
C ALA A 107 -19.84 -4.81 6.33
N LEU A 108 -20.50 -5.57 7.19
CA LEU A 108 -21.30 -6.71 6.76
C LEU A 108 -22.49 -6.24 5.92
N THR A 109 -22.83 -6.98 4.88
CA THR A 109 -23.93 -6.68 3.94
C THR A 109 -25.25 -6.49 4.66
N ASP A 110 -25.57 -7.37 5.63
CA ASP A 110 -26.80 -7.29 6.41
C ASP A 110 -26.84 -6.02 7.26
N PHE A 111 -25.70 -5.64 7.86
CA PHE A 111 -25.59 -4.39 8.62
C PHE A 111 -25.83 -3.17 7.71
N ILE A 112 -25.21 -3.14 6.52
CA ILE A 112 -25.41 -2.07 5.54
C ILE A 112 -26.89 -1.99 5.14
N SER A 113 -27.50 -3.12 4.86
CA SER A 113 -28.90 -3.21 4.43
C SER A 113 -29.88 -2.70 5.50
N ALA A 114 -29.63 -3.04 6.76
CA ALA A 114 -30.45 -2.62 7.90
C ALA A 114 -30.23 -1.15 8.31
N ASN A 115 -29.07 -0.54 7.94
CA ASN A 115 -28.65 0.77 8.42
C ASN A 115 -28.32 1.77 7.29
N ARG A 116 -29.02 1.68 6.15
CA ARG A 116 -28.70 2.46 4.92
C ARG A 116 -28.47 3.94 5.18
N ASP A 117 -29.37 4.59 5.92
CA ASP A 117 -29.25 6.03 6.21
C ASP A 117 -28.03 6.36 7.05
N ALA A 118 -27.69 5.53 8.02
CA ALA A 118 -26.49 5.71 8.84
C ALA A 118 -25.22 5.56 8.00
N ILE A 119 -25.18 4.55 7.12
CA ILE A 119 -24.07 4.33 6.20
C ILE A 119 -23.90 5.51 5.24
N GLN A 120 -24.98 6.03 4.69
CA GLN A 120 -24.93 7.20 3.81
C GLN A 120 -24.42 8.45 4.52
N ARG A 121 -24.91 8.72 5.74
CA ARG A 121 -24.42 9.85 6.55
C ARG A 121 -22.94 9.71 6.90
N PHE A 122 -22.54 8.51 7.33
CA PHE A 122 -21.13 8.21 7.61
C PHE A 122 -20.25 8.45 6.38
N TYR A 123 -20.64 7.92 5.22
CA TYR A 123 -19.89 8.07 4.00
C TYR A 123 -19.76 9.55 3.56
N ARG A 124 -20.86 10.34 3.63
CA ARG A 124 -20.82 11.78 3.34
C ARG A 124 -19.88 12.52 4.30
N ALA A 125 -19.94 12.22 5.60
CA ALA A 125 -19.06 12.82 6.58
C ALA A 125 -17.58 12.48 6.30
N MET A 126 -17.29 11.24 5.92
CA MET A 126 -15.94 10.83 5.52
C MET A 126 -15.47 11.59 4.27
N LEU A 127 -16.31 11.72 3.24
CA LEU A 127 -15.95 12.48 2.04
C LEU A 127 -15.67 13.96 2.35
N GLN A 128 -16.52 14.59 3.16
CA GLN A 128 -16.31 15.99 3.60
C GLN A 128 -15.01 16.13 4.40
N GLY A 129 -14.72 15.18 5.29
CA GLY A 129 -13.46 15.11 6.02
C GLY A 129 -12.26 14.95 5.10
N ASN A 130 -12.36 14.13 4.07
CA ASN A 130 -11.32 13.90 3.08
C ASN A 130 -11.04 15.18 2.25
N VAL A 131 -12.10 15.84 1.76
CA VAL A 131 -11.98 17.12 1.04
C VAL A 131 -11.30 18.15 1.92
N PHE A 132 -11.75 18.30 3.17
CA PHE A 132 -11.15 19.22 4.13
C PHE A 132 -9.67 18.86 4.38
N GLY A 133 -9.36 17.60 4.63
CA GLY A 133 -7.99 17.12 4.90
C GLY A 133 -7.02 17.39 3.75
N ASN A 134 -7.48 17.19 2.50
CA ASN A 134 -6.69 17.49 1.31
C ASN A 134 -6.47 19.00 1.11
N ALA A 135 -7.49 19.81 1.40
CA ALA A 135 -7.44 21.26 1.23
C ALA A 135 -6.66 21.98 2.36
N HIS A 136 -6.61 21.40 3.55
CA HIS A 136 -6.05 22.04 4.75
C HIS A 136 -4.98 21.18 5.45
N PRO A 137 -3.89 20.80 4.76
CA PRO A 137 -2.85 19.95 5.33
C PRO A 137 -2.22 20.54 6.60
N ASP A 138 -2.02 21.86 6.64
CA ASP A 138 -1.41 22.55 7.79
C ASP A 138 -2.31 22.49 9.04
N GLN A 139 -3.64 22.55 8.87
CA GLN A 139 -4.59 22.45 9.98
C GLN A 139 -4.73 21.03 10.50
N THR A 140 -4.57 20.03 9.62
CA THR A 140 -4.73 18.61 9.96
C THR A 140 -3.44 17.96 10.45
N ALA A 141 -2.28 18.54 10.15
CA ALA A 141 -0.98 18.01 10.60
C ALA A 141 -0.86 17.85 12.13
N PRO A 142 -1.31 18.81 12.97
CA PRO A 142 -1.29 18.65 14.43
C PRO A 142 -2.17 17.49 14.91
N TRP A 143 -3.33 17.27 14.28
CA TRP A 143 -4.23 16.16 14.62
C TRP A 143 -3.59 14.83 14.28
N LEU A 144 -2.93 14.75 13.12
CA LEU A 144 -2.20 13.55 12.71
C LEU A 144 -1.03 13.28 13.65
N ALA A 145 -0.30 14.31 14.09
CA ALA A 145 0.78 14.19 15.06
C ALA A 145 0.27 13.62 16.39
N ASP A 146 -0.86 14.14 16.88
CA ASP A 146 -1.44 13.67 18.14
C ASP A 146 -1.90 12.21 18.06
N VAL A 147 -2.60 11.82 17.00
CA VAL A 147 -3.12 10.45 16.83
C VAL A 147 -1.99 9.46 16.58
N SER A 148 -1.04 9.78 15.68
CA SER A 148 0.04 8.87 15.28
C SER A 148 1.21 8.84 16.26
N LYS A 149 1.29 9.80 17.19
CA LYS A 149 2.44 10.06 18.10
C LYS A 149 3.75 10.30 17.35
N VAL A 150 3.65 10.75 16.09
CA VAL A 150 4.79 11.16 15.28
C VAL A 150 5.01 12.67 15.45
N ASP A 151 6.26 13.07 15.54
CA ASP A 151 6.64 14.49 15.65
C ASP A 151 6.07 15.33 14.48
N LEU A 152 5.48 16.50 14.81
CA LEU A 152 4.84 17.38 13.83
C LEU A 152 5.82 17.82 12.72
N ALA A 153 7.09 18.07 13.05
CA ALA A 153 8.08 18.45 12.06
C ALA A 153 8.39 17.31 11.07
N LYS A 154 8.27 16.05 11.50
CA LYS A 154 8.39 14.88 10.60
C LYS A 154 7.18 14.78 9.69
N ILE A 155 5.96 14.99 10.22
CA ILE A 155 4.71 14.99 9.43
C ILE A 155 4.77 16.08 8.35
N ASN A 156 5.19 17.29 8.69
CA ASN A 156 5.26 18.42 7.76
C ASN A 156 6.32 18.24 6.66
N ARG A 157 7.35 17.43 6.89
CA ARG A 157 8.37 17.10 5.89
C ARG A 157 8.05 15.86 5.07
N GLY A 158 7.16 15.01 5.57
CA GLY A 158 6.76 13.76 4.91
C GLY A 158 5.80 13.97 3.75
N HIS A 159 5.74 12.97 2.87
CA HIS A 159 4.66 12.90 1.89
C HIS A 159 3.36 12.50 2.60
N ARG A 160 2.30 13.19 2.30
CA ARG A 160 0.96 12.86 2.80
C ARG A 160 0.20 12.05 1.75
N GLU A 161 -0.57 11.10 2.23
CA GLU A 161 -1.53 10.38 1.39
C GLU A 161 -2.62 11.35 0.91
N VAL A 162 -3.07 11.14 -0.32
CA VAL A 162 -4.22 11.85 -0.88
C VAL A 162 -5.48 11.10 -0.47
N LEU A 163 -6.34 11.74 0.27
CA LEU A 163 -7.60 11.16 0.72
C LEU A 163 -8.60 11.09 -0.45
N ALA A 164 -9.28 9.97 -0.60
CA ALA A 164 -10.22 9.77 -1.70
C ALA A 164 -11.47 10.63 -1.53
N GLU A 165 -11.80 11.44 -2.52
CA GLU A 165 -12.98 12.31 -2.55
C GLU A 165 -14.16 11.69 -3.34
N SER A 166 -13.94 10.52 -3.90
CA SER A 166 -14.94 9.70 -4.59
C SER A 166 -14.45 8.26 -4.68
N ILE A 167 -15.36 7.34 -4.96
CA ILE A 167 -15.00 5.97 -5.31
C ILE A 167 -14.74 5.91 -6.81
N ASP A 168 -13.51 5.51 -7.18
CA ASP A 168 -13.15 5.21 -8.56
C ASP A 168 -13.14 3.69 -8.74
N VAL A 169 -14.20 3.17 -9.35
CA VAL A 169 -14.40 1.73 -9.58
C VAL A 169 -13.26 1.13 -10.42
N ALA A 170 -12.76 1.87 -11.42
CA ALA A 170 -11.69 1.39 -12.28
C ALA A 170 -10.37 1.21 -11.51
N LEU A 171 -10.10 2.07 -10.52
CA LEU A 171 -8.92 1.93 -9.67
C LEU A 171 -9.05 0.74 -8.71
N VAL A 172 -10.25 0.48 -8.18
CA VAL A 172 -10.54 -0.71 -7.36
C VAL A 172 -10.36 -1.98 -8.21
N GLN A 173 -10.86 -1.99 -9.45
CA GLN A 173 -10.73 -3.13 -10.36
C GLN A 173 -9.27 -3.51 -10.60
N ARG A 174 -8.37 -2.54 -10.79
CA ARG A 174 -6.94 -2.82 -10.97
C ARG A 174 -6.31 -3.57 -9.79
N VAL A 175 -6.74 -3.25 -8.58
CA VAL A 175 -6.27 -3.95 -7.37
C VAL A 175 -6.80 -5.39 -7.34
N ILE A 176 -8.08 -5.61 -7.66
CA ILE A 176 -8.70 -6.94 -7.74
C ILE A 176 -7.99 -7.79 -8.80
N ASP A 177 -7.76 -7.23 -9.99
CA ASP A 177 -7.09 -7.95 -11.08
C ASP A 177 -5.65 -8.33 -10.72
N ALA A 178 -4.92 -7.43 -10.07
CA ALA A 178 -3.58 -7.72 -9.58
C ALA A 178 -3.60 -8.81 -8.50
N ALA A 179 -4.53 -8.75 -7.55
CA ALA A 179 -4.69 -9.77 -6.51
C ALA A 179 -4.96 -11.16 -7.11
N ALA A 180 -5.82 -11.24 -8.14
CA ALA A 180 -6.08 -12.50 -8.85
C ALA A 180 -4.87 -12.97 -9.64
N ARG A 181 -4.19 -12.07 -10.38
CA ARG A 181 -3.01 -12.39 -11.18
C ARG A 181 -1.89 -12.99 -10.32
N TYR A 182 -1.69 -12.45 -9.13
CA TYR A 182 -0.65 -12.91 -8.20
C TYR A 182 -1.15 -13.90 -7.14
N ARG A 183 -2.35 -14.48 -7.35
CA ARG A 183 -2.94 -15.57 -6.54
C ARG A 183 -3.15 -15.22 -5.07
N ALA A 184 -3.36 -13.95 -4.75
CA ALA A 184 -3.83 -13.53 -3.43
C ALA A 184 -5.34 -13.78 -3.25
N ILE A 185 -6.07 -13.83 -4.37
CA ILE A 185 -7.46 -14.30 -4.47
C ILE A 185 -7.56 -15.31 -5.62
N ASP A 186 -8.55 -16.20 -5.56
CA ASP A 186 -8.68 -17.30 -6.53
C ASP A 186 -8.96 -16.82 -7.96
N ARG A 187 -9.71 -15.74 -8.10
CA ARG A 187 -10.10 -15.17 -9.42
C ARG A 187 -10.43 -13.69 -9.30
N SER A 188 -10.29 -12.97 -10.40
CA SER A 188 -10.84 -11.62 -10.51
C SER A 188 -12.37 -11.64 -10.53
N PHE A 189 -12.96 -10.55 -10.05
CA PHE A 189 -14.40 -10.31 -10.05
C PHE A 189 -14.66 -8.82 -10.30
N ASP A 190 -15.92 -8.45 -10.63
CA ASP A 190 -16.29 -7.06 -10.88
C ASP A 190 -16.21 -6.23 -9.60
N ALA A 191 -15.50 -5.10 -9.65
CA ALA A 191 -15.38 -4.20 -8.51
C ALA A 191 -16.73 -3.68 -7.99
N HIS A 192 -17.77 -3.67 -8.83
CA HIS A 192 -19.13 -3.33 -8.41
C HIS A 192 -19.71 -4.35 -7.40
N ASP A 193 -19.25 -5.60 -7.42
CA ASP A 193 -19.67 -6.62 -6.44
C ASP A 193 -19.06 -6.37 -5.05
N LEU A 194 -17.94 -5.64 -4.99
CA LEU A 194 -17.27 -5.26 -3.74
C LEU A 194 -17.83 -3.96 -3.16
N ILE A 195 -18.18 -3.01 -4.03
CA ILE A 195 -18.58 -1.67 -3.61
C ILE A 195 -20.07 -1.64 -3.34
N SER A 196 -20.46 -1.25 -2.13
CA SER A 196 -21.88 -1.16 -1.78
C SER A 196 -22.62 -0.15 -2.66
N PRO A 197 -23.76 -0.53 -3.29
CA PRO A 197 -24.58 0.39 -4.07
C PRO A 197 -25.17 1.52 -3.24
N VAL A 198 -25.19 1.39 -1.91
CA VAL A 198 -25.66 2.43 -0.97
C VAL A 198 -24.79 3.68 -1.03
N VAL A 199 -23.51 3.54 -1.38
CA VAL A 199 -22.53 4.64 -1.39
C VAL A 199 -22.00 4.99 -2.77
N LEU A 200 -22.18 4.12 -3.77
CA LEU A 200 -21.55 4.23 -5.10
C LEU A 200 -21.87 5.56 -5.81
N ASN A 201 -23.07 6.10 -5.64
CA ASN A 201 -23.54 7.31 -6.31
C ASN A 201 -23.61 8.54 -5.39
N LEU A 202 -23.06 8.44 -4.17
CA LEU A 202 -23.03 9.57 -3.25
C LEU A 202 -21.86 10.50 -3.59
N LYS A 203 -22.15 11.79 -3.64
CA LYS A 203 -21.14 12.86 -3.70
C LYS A 203 -21.06 13.53 -2.34
N GLY A 204 -19.87 13.97 -1.96
CA GLY A 204 -19.63 14.76 -0.76
C GLY A 204 -20.23 16.16 -0.85
#